data_86d7a0e713488d8078403dd9b825c4cd
#
_entry.id   86d7a0e713488d8078403dd9b825c4cd
#
_cell.length_a   1.000
_cell.length_b   1.000
_cell.length_c   1.000
_cell.angle_alpha   90.00
_cell.angle_beta   90.00
_cell.angle_gamma   90.00
#
_symmetry.space_group_name_H-M   'P 1'
#
loop_
_entity.id
_entity.type
_entity.pdbx_description
1 polymer ?
#
loop_
_entity_poly.entity_id
_entity_poly.type
_entity_poly.pdbx_seq_one_letter_code
_entity_poly.pdbx_strand_id
1 'polypeptide(L)'
;MEYNLWDSIVVHSYKHNTKLHRIWAHATIIDQRDDSIVLANYRTKVIEATGRFWYTKEPSITWFFKDRWFNVIGILRPTGIFYYCNIASPYLIDDEALKYIDYDLDVKVTPDYSYTILDRKEYNKHKIKMEYSRELKAILERELNHLKTMIEAREGPFKLGIVETYYQRYMAADVAKKTNGKV
;
A
#
# COMPACT_ATOMS: atom_id res chain seq x y z
N MET A 1 6.51 14.17 14.74
CA MET A 1 5.13 13.98 15.27
C MET A 1 4.90 12.49 15.45
N GLU A 2 4.34 12.06 16.57
CA GLU A 2 4.03 10.64 16.81
C GLU A 2 2.57 10.40 16.39
N TYR A 3 2.36 9.49 15.42
CA TYR A 3 1.02 9.12 14.98
C TYR A 3 0.47 8.00 15.85
N ASN A 4 -0.80 8.09 16.19
CA ASN A 4 -1.52 7.11 17.01
C ASN A 4 -2.49 6.28 16.17
N LEU A 5 -3.01 5.20 16.75
CA LEU A 5 -4.12 4.47 16.14
C LEU A 5 -5.31 5.40 15.91
N TRP A 6 -5.93 5.28 14.76
CA TRP A 6 -7.07 6.07 14.27
C TRP A 6 -6.76 7.49 13.84
N ASP A 7 -5.50 7.90 13.85
CA ASP A 7 -5.10 9.15 13.22
C ASP A 7 -5.20 9.06 11.70
N SER A 8 -5.41 10.22 11.08
CA SER A 8 -5.34 10.36 9.64
C SER A 8 -3.91 10.65 9.23
N ILE A 9 -3.42 9.95 8.22
CA ILE A 9 -2.08 10.16 7.66
C ILE A 9 -2.16 10.34 6.14
N VAL A 10 -1.33 11.21 5.61
CA VAL A 10 -1.11 11.36 4.17
C VAL A 10 -0.10 10.32 3.72
N VAL A 11 -0.26 9.78 2.51
CA VAL A 11 0.70 8.83 1.93
C VAL A 11 1.27 9.41 0.64
N HIS A 12 2.60 9.46 0.55
CA HIS A 12 3.33 9.91 -0.64
C HIS A 12 4.11 8.76 -1.27
N SER A 13 3.90 8.52 -2.55
CA SER A 13 4.81 7.68 -3.35
C SER A 13 5.72 8.55 -4.21
N TYR A 14 6.97 8.17 -4.29
CA TYR A 14 7.99 8.80 -5.12
C TYR A 14 8.53 7.78 -6.13
N LYS A 15 9.13 8.26 -7.21
CA LYS A 15 9.98 7.44 -8.07
C LYS A 15 11.44 7.51 -7.60
N HIS A 16 12.29 6.60 -8.08
CA HIS A 16 13.71 6.51 -7.66
C HIS A 16 14.48 7.83 -7.85
N ASN A 17 14.10 8.65 -8.82
CA ASN A 17 14.66 9.99 -9.06
C ASN A 17 14.08 11.08 -8.13
N THR A 18 13.49 10.71 -7.00
CA THR A 18 12.88 11.57 -5.98
C THR A 18 11.67 12.39 -6.43
N LYS A 19 11.19 12.21 -7.67
CA LYS A 19 9.98 12.89 -8.14
C LYS A 19 8.75 12.29 -7.48
N LEU A 20 7.90 13.17 -6.96
CA LEU A 20 6.59 12.78 -6.45
C LEU A 20 5.80 12.08 -7.56
N HIS A 21 5.22 10.93 -7.25
CA HIS A 21 4.42 10.14 -8.16
C HIS A 21 2.93 10.27 -7.85
N ARG A 22 2.53 9.97 -6.61
CA ARG A 22 1.13 10.06 -6.15
C ARG A 22 1.05 10.47 -4.68
N ILE A 23 -0.08 11.09 -4.34
CA ILE A 23 -0.47 11.43 -2.97
C ILE A 23 -1.84 10.81 -2.70
N TRP A 24 -1.98 10.07 -1.62
CA TRP A 24 -3.28 9.73 -1.01
C TRP A 24 -3.51 10.73 0.12
N ALA A 25 -4.51 11.60 -0.05
CA ALA A 25 -4.70 12.76 0.80
C ALA A 25 -5.04 12.43 2.26
N HIS A 26 -5.61 11.25 2.50
CA HIS A 26 -5.83 10.71 3.85
C HIS A 26 -5.96 9.20 3.81
N ALA A 27 -5.45 8.57 4.84
CA ALA A 27 -5.66 7.18 5.19
C ALA A 27 -5.79 7.11 6.72
N THR A 28 -6.52 6.15 7.24
CA THR A 28 -6.66 5.97 8.69
C THR A 28 -5.73 4.86 9.17
N ILE A 29 -4.92 5.13 10.19
CA ILE A 29 -4.07 4.12 10.85
C ILE A 29 -4.96 3.20 11.67
N ILE A 30 -4.98 1.90 11.36
CA ILE A 30 -5.85 0.91 12.02
C ILE A 30 -5.09 -0.20 12.75
N ASP A 31 -3.80 -0.32 12.49
CA ASP A 31 -2.86 -1.15 13.26
C ASP A 31 -1.44 -0.63 13.08
N GLN A 32 -0.63 -0.76 14.12
CA GLN A 32 0.77 -0.35 14.09
C GLN A 32 1.59 -1.32 14.94
N ARG A 33 2.65 -1.83 14.35
CA ARG A 33 3.60 -2.77 14.96
C ARG A 33 5.02 -2.26 14.77
N ASP A 34 5.98 -2.92 15.38
CA ASP A 34 7.39 -2.55 15.28
C ASP A 34 7.90 -2.56 13.83
N ASP A 35 7.43 -3.52 13.03
CA ASP A 35 7.87 -3.79 11.65
C ASP A 35 6.90 -3.32 10.56
N SER A 36 5.68 -2.93 10.92
CA SER A 36 4.62 -2.65 9.95
C SER A 36 3.57 -1.67 10.44
N ILE A 37 2.88 -1.04 9.49
CA ILE A 37 1.71 -0.21 9.74
C ILE A 37 0.59 -0.62 8.76
N VAL A 38 -0.65 -0.62 9.24
CA VAL A 38 -1.83 -0.95 8.45
C VAL A 38 -2.75 0.26 8.36
N LEU A 39 -3.07 0.64 7.14
CA LEU A 39 -3.93 1.78 6.85
C LEU A 39 -5.24 1.33 6.20
N ALA A 40 -6.33 2.02 6.53
CA ALA A 40 -7.62 1.88 5.84
C ALA A 40 -7.88 3.10 4.95
N ASN A 41 -8.37 2.85 3.75
CA ASN A 41 -8.77 3.87 2.79
C ASN A 41 -10.18 3.61 2.29
N TYR A 42 -11.00 4.66 2.23
CA TYR A 42 -12.29 4.65 1.57
C TYR A 42 -12.64 6.04 1.06
N ARG A 43 -12.99 6.14 -0.23
CA ARG A 43 -13.25 7.42 -0.91
C ARG A 43 -12.13 8.44 -0.72
N THR A 44 -10.90 7.96 -0.70
CA THR A 44 -9.71 8.79 -0.55
C THR A 44 -9.38 9.49 -1.86
N LYS A 45 -9.09 10.79 -1.78
CA LYS A 45 -8.59 11.57 -2.92
C LYS A 45 -7.16 11.14 -3.22
N VAL A 46 -6.92 10.76 -4.47
CA VAL A 46 -5.59 10.43 -5.00
C VAL A 46 -5.19 11.52 -5.98
N ILE A 47 -4.01 12.08 -5.82
CA ILE A 47 -3.48 13.18 -6.63
C ILE A 47 -2.22 12.66 -7.35
N GLU A 48 -2.17 12.79 -8.67
CA GLU A 48 -0.98 12.48 -9.48
C GLU A 48 -0.02 13.67 -9.54
N ALA A 49 1.24 13.39 -9.91
CA ALA A 49 2.26 14.42 -10.12
C ALA A 49 1.86 15.50 -11.16
N THR A 50 0.95 15.17 -12.08
CA THR A 50 0.39 16.10 -13.07
C THR A 50 -0.66 17.05 -12.51
N GLY A 51 -1.07 16.88 -11.25
CA GLY A 51 -2.19 17.59 -10.61
C GLY A 51 -3.57 16.99 -10.88
N ARG A 52 -3.67 15.96 -11.75
CA ARG A 52 -4.91 15.18 -11.91
C ARG A 52 -5.25 14.49 -10.62
N PHE A 53 -6.54 14.34 -10.33
CA PHE A 53 -6.98 13.61 -9.15
C PHE A 53 -8.24 12.78 -9.43
N TRP A 54 -8.44 11.76 -8.59
CA TRP A 54 -9.67 10.96 -8.52
C TRP A 54 -9.93 10.52 -7.08
N TYR A 55 -11.05 9.88 -6.84
CA TYR A 55 -11.38 9.27 -5.55
C TYR A 55 -11.40 7.75 -5.68
N THR A 56 -10.83 7.06 -4.69
CA THR A 56 -10.94 5.60 -4.61
C THR A 56 -12.40 5.21 -4.47
N LYS A 57 -12.84 4.19 -5.22
CA LYS A 57 -14.23 3.73 -5.24
C LYS A 57 -14.48 2.65 -4.20
N GLU A 58 -13.56 1.69 -4.13
CA GLU A 58 -13.64 0.55 -3.22
C GLU A 58 -12.87 0.85 -1.92
N PRO A 59 -13.34 0.30 -0.76
CA PRO A 59 -12.55 0.29 0.45
C PRO A 59 -11.30 -0.55 0.26
N SER A 60 -10.22 -0.16 0.94
CA SER A 60 -8.98 -0.93 0.91
C SER A 60 -8.25 -0.89 2.25
N ILE A 61 -7.54 -1.97 2.53
CA ILE A 61 -6.62 -2.12 3.65
C ILE A 61 -5.22 -2.26 3.09
N THR A 62 -4.29 -1.41 3.54
CA THR A 62 -2.93 -1.36 3.01
C THR A 62 -1.92 -1.65 4.09
N TRP A 63 -1.04 -2.60 3.84
CA TRP A 63 0.12 -2.92 4.69
C TRP A 63 1.38 -2.31 4.12
N PHE A 64 2.09 -1.54 4.96
CA PHE A 64 3.44 -1.05 4.72
C PHE A 64 4.40 -1.68 5.71
N PHE A 65 5.63 -1.99 5.27
CA PHE A 65 6.64 -2.67 6.07
C PHE A 65 7.92 -1.83 6.18
N LYS A 66 8.62 -1.96 7.31
CA LYS A 66 9.93 -1.32 7.54
C LYS A 66 11.10 -2.14 7.01
N ASP A 67 10.91 -3.44 6.81
CA ASP A 67 11.93 -4.41 6.46
C ASP A 67 11.66 -5.17 5.14
N ARG A 68 10.54 -4.85 4.47
CA ARG A 68 10.17 -5.43 3.17
C ARG A 68 10.17 -4.39 2.07
N TRP A 69 10.53 -4.82 0.87
CA TRP A 69 10.55 -3.95 -0.29
C TRP A 69 9.30 -4.13 -1.16
N PHE A 70 8.16 -4.16 -0.51
CA PHE A 70 6.82 -4.11 -1.13
C PHE A 70 5.79 -3.58 -0.13
N ASN A 71 4.69 -3.11 -0.65
CA ASN A 71 3.46 -2.88 0.11
C ASN A 71 2.30 -3.67 -0.50
N VAL A 72 1.27 -3.95 0.28
CA VAL A 72 0.14 -4.78 -0.13
C VAL A 72 -1.16 -4.05 0.13
N ILE A 73 -1.97 -3.89 -0.93
CA ILE A 73 -3.29 -3.25 -0.87
C ILE A 73 -4.35 -4.33 -1.08
N GLY A 74 -5.09 -4.67 -0.04
CA GLY A 74 -6.28 -5.53 -0.11
C GLY A 74 -7.51 -4.69 -0.43
N ILE A 75 -8.13 -4.91 -1.59
CA ILE A 75 -9.26 -4.15 -2.12
C ILE A 75 -10.53 -4.97 -1.96
N LEU A 76 -11.51 -4.44 -1.22
CA LEU A 76 -12.79 -5.10 -1.00
C LEU A 76 -13.73 -4.81 -2.17
N ARG A 77 -14.10 -5.86 -2.91
CA ARG A 77 -15.09 -5.81 -3.99
C ARG A 77 -16.23 -6.78 -3.73
N PRO A 78 -17.41 -6.57 -4.35
CA PRO A 78 -18.52 -7.51 -4.21
C PRO A 78 -18.19 -8.95 -4.64
N THR A 79 -17.21 -9.13 -5.51
CA THR A 79 -16.75 -10.42 -6.04
C THR A 79 -15.63 -11.06 -5.24
N GLY A 80 -15.20 -10.45 -4.13
CA GLY A 80 -14.13 -10.93 -3.25
C GLY A 80 -13.00 -9.94 -3.07
N ILE A 81 -11.95 -10.39 -2.39
CA ILE A 81 -10.76 -9.57 -2.13
C ILE A 81 -9.79 -9.69 -3.30
N PHE A 82 -9.45 -8.53 -3.86
CA PHE A 82 -8.36 -8.39 -4.83
C PHE A 82 -7.18 -7.74 -4.12
N TYR A 83 -5.95 -8.11 -4.53
CA TYR A 83 -4.79 -7.40 -4.03
C TYR A 83 -4.07 -6.69 -5.16
N TYR A 84 -3.51 -5.54 -4.82
CA TYR A 84 -2.56 -4.79 -5.63
C TYR A 84 -1.32 -4.56 -4.79
N CYS A 85 -0.21 -5.12 -5.22
CA CYS A 85 1.04 -5.07 -4.47
C CYS A 85 2.07 -4.30 -5.30
N ASN A 86 2.67 -3.28 -4.72
CA ASN A 86 3.75 -2.53 -5.36
C ASN A 86 5.09 -3.05 -4.82
N ILE A 87 6.04 -3.34 -5.70
CA ILE A 87 7.44 -3.46 -5.31
C ILE A 87 7.95 -2.05 -5.05
N ALA A 88 8.30 -1.79 -3.80
CA ALA A 88 8.54 -0.45 -3.27
C ALA A 88 9.56 -0.48 -2.15
N SER A 89 10.20 0.65 -1.84
CA SER A 89 11.07 0.72 -0.67
C SER A 89 10.30 0.46 0.63
N PRO A 90 10.97 0.07 1.72
CA PRO A 90 10.42 0.23 3.05
C PRO A 90 9.89 1.65 3.25
N TYR A 91 8.83 1.77 4.06
CA TYR A 91 8.28 3.09 4.35
C TYR A 91 9.07 3.83 5.41
N LEU A 92 8.97 5.15 5.37
CA LEU A 92 9.35 6.03 6.48
C LEU A 92 8.19 7.00 6.76
N ILE A 93 8.13 7.49 7.98
CA ILE A 93 7.16 8.50 8.40
C ILE A 93 7.95 9.72 8.88
N ASP A 94 7.56 10.90 8.40
CA ASP A 94 8.00 12.18 8.91
C ASP A 94 6.81 13.05 9.35
N ASP A 95 7.02 14.34 9.57
CA ASP A 95 5.98 15.26 10.04
C ASP A 95 4.89 15.53 8.99
N GLU A 96 5.09 15.13 7.73
CA GLU A 96 4.16 15.41 6.64
C GLU A 96 3.34 14.18 6.23
N ALA A 97 4.01 12.99 6.13
CA ALA A 97 3.40 11.82 5.51
C ALA A 97 4.13 10.51 5.81
N LEU A 98 3.46 9.39 5.52
CA LEU A 98 4.11 8.12 5.22
C LEU A 98 4.63 8.17 3.78
N LYS A 99 5.92 7.90 3.60
CA LYS A 99 6.63 8.04 2.32
C LYS A 99 7.29 6.74 1.89
N TYR A 100 7.25 6.44 0.58
CA TYR A 100 7.96 5.31 -0.02
C TYR A 100 8.34 5.58 -1.47
N ILE A 101 9.28 4.79 -1.99
CA ILE A 101 9.69 4.81 -3.41
C ILE A 101 9.05 3.62 -4.12
N ASP A 102 8.33 3.91 -5.19
CA ASP A 102 7.70 2.94 -6.09
C ASP A 102 8.69 2.56 -7.21
N TYR A 103 8.94 1.26 -7.38
CA TYR A 103 9.86 0.70 -8.37
C TYR A 103 9.17 0.07 -9.59
N ASP A 104 7.95 0.49 -9.88
CA ASP A 104 7.17 0.15 -11.08
C ASP A 104 6.65 -1.30 -11.17
N LEU A 105 7.32 -2.27 -10.57
CA LEU A 105 6.84 -3.65 -10.60
C LEU A 105 5.64 -3.81 -9.66
N ASP A 106 4.53 -4.23 -10.25
CA ASP A 106 3.30 -4.48 -9.52
C ASP A 106 2.87 -5.93 -9.64
N VAL A 107 2.17 -6.43 -8.62
CA VAL A 107 1.55 -7.75 -8.64
C VAL A 107 0.07 -7.61 -8.33
N LYS A 108 -0.77 -7.98 -9.30
CA LYS A 108 -2.21 -8.06 -9.13
C LYS A 108 -2.59 -9.48 -8.74
N VAL A 109 -3.37 -9.65 -7.67
CA VAL A 109 -3.86 -10.93 -7.17
C VAL A 109 -5.39 -10.95 -7.22
N THR A 110 -5.96 -12.03 -7.72
CA THR A 110 -7.40 -12.27 -7.80
C THR A 110 -7.92 -13.02 -6.57
N PRO A 111 -9.24 -13.09 -6.31
CA PRO A 111 -9.79 -13.73 -5.11
C PRO A 111 -9.46 -15.23 -4.96
N ASP A 112 -9.10 -15.91 -6.04
CA ASP A 112 -8.63 -17.30 -6.05
C ASP A 112 -7.11 -17.42 -5.77
N TYR A 113 -6.43 -16.29 -5.49
CA TYR A 113 -4.98 -16.16 -5.30
C TYR A 113 -4.13 -16.40 -6.56
N SER A 114 -4.73 -16.47 -7.74
CA SER A 114 -3.99 -16.33 -9.00
C SER A 114 -3.37 -14.93 -9.08
N TYR A 115 -2.16 -14.82 -9.60
CA TYR A 115 -1.50 -13.51 -9.69
C TYR A 115 -0.86 -13.26 -11.04
N THR A 116 -0.74 -11.97 -11.38
CA THR A 116 -0.09 -11.47 -12.60
C THR A 116 0.88 -10.35 -12.23
N ILE A 117 2.08 -10.41 -12.77
CA ILE A 117 3.08 -9.34 -12.65
C ILE A 117 2.80 -8.30 -13.74
N LEU A 118 2.65 -7.05 -13.33
CA LEU A 118 2.37 -5.91 -14.19
C LEU A 118 3.63 -5.04 -14.35
N ASP A 119 3.59 -4.18 -15.37
CA ASP A 119 4.52 -3.06 -15.60
C ASP A 119 6.01 -3.43 -15.72
N ARG A 120 6.32 -4.73 -16.01
CA ARG A 120 7.69 -5.20 -16.26
C ARG A 120 8.43 -4.41 -17.34
N LYS A 121 7.72 -3.92 -18.38
CA LYS A 121 8.31 -3.09 -19.43
C LYS A 121 8.74 -1.72 -18.90
N GLU A 122 7.92 -1.11 -18.05
CA GLU A 122 8.20 0.17 -17.41
C GLU A 122 9.37 0.06 -16.43
N TYR A 123 9.37 -0.96 -15.58
CA TYR A 123 10.52 -1.31 -14.74
C TYR A 123 11.83 -1.44 -15.54
N ASN A 124 11.80 -2.20 -16.65
CA ASN A 124 12.97 -2.41 -17.50
C ASN A 124 13.50 -1.10 -18.12
N LYS A 125 12.60 -0.17 -18.45
CA LYS A 125 12.97 1.17 -18.95
C LYS A 125 13.54 2.04 -17.82
N HIS A 126 12.88 2.07 -16.65
CA HIS A 126 13.26 2.93 -15.54
C HIS A 126 14.55 2.50 -14.86
N LYS A 127 14.81 1.20 -14.71
CA LYS A 127 16.07 0.71 -14.11
C LYS A 127 17.32 1.12 -14.90
N ILE A 128 17.17 1.37 -16.21
CA ILE A 128 18.24 1.91 -17.07
C ILE A 128 18.27 3.42 -16.93
N LYS A 129 17.12 4.09 -17.16
CA LYS A 129 17.01 5.56 -17.19
C LYS A 129 17.36 6.21 -15.84
N MET A 130 17.04 5.56 -14.73
CA MET A 130 17.30 6.03 -13.37
C MET A 130 18.52 5.34 -12.74
N GLU A 131 19.30 4.59 -13.52
CA GLU A 131 20.58 4.00 -13.12
C GLU A 131 20.51 3.16 -11.84
N TYR A 132 19.49 2.27 -11.73
CA TYR A 132 19.36 1.39 -10.55
C TYR A 132 20.63 0.59 -10.34
N SER A 133 21.20 0.66 -9.13
CA SER A 133 22.41 -0.11 -8.80
C SER A 133 22.19 -1.62 -8.95
N ARG A 134 23.27 -2.37 -9.04
CA ARG A 134 23.20 -3.84 -9.10
C ARG A 134 22.54 -4.41 -7.85
N GLU A 135 22.87 -3.85 -6.69
CA GLU A 135 22.35 -4.25 -5.38
C GLU A 135 20.86 -3.99 -5.30
N LEU A 136 20.39 -2.79 -5.72
CA LEU A 136 18.97 -2.46 -5.75
C LEU A 136 18.19 -3.44 -6.63
N LYS A 137 18.66 -3.70 -7.86
CA LYS A 137 18.01 -4.66 -8.76
C LYS A 137 17.90 -6.06 -8.14
N ALA A 138 18.94 -6.52 -7.45
CA ALA A 138 18.94 -7.81 -6.76
C ALA A 138 17.92 -7.82 -5.59
N ILE A 139 17.82 -6.75 -4.82
CA ILE A 139 16.83 -6.60 -3.75
C ILE A 139 15.41 -6.68 -4.33
N LEU A 140 15.10 -5.91 -5.36
CA LEU A 140 13.74 -5.86 -5.95
C LEU A 140 13.29 -7.22 -6.50
N GLU A 141 14.16 -7.95 -7.19
CA GLU A 141 13.84 -9.29 -7.70
C GLU A 141 13.70 -10.32 -6.56
N ARG A 142 14.51 -10.24 -5.52
CA ARG A 142 14.39 -11.10 -4.32
C ARG A 142 13.06 -10.86 -3.62
N GLU A 143 12.69 -9.60 -3.40
CA GLU A 143 11.45 -9.24 -2.71
C GLU A 143 10.20 -9.56 -3.56
N LEU A 144 10.29 -9.44 -4.89
CA LEU A 144 9.24 -9.94 -5.78
C LEU A 144 9.02 -11.46 -5.60
N ASN A 145 10.09 -12.24 -5.50
CA ASN A 145 9.99 -13.68 -5.25
C ASN A 145 9.44 -13.98 -3.85
N HIS A 146 9.86 -13.22 -2.84
CA HIS A 146 9.33 -13.34 -1.49
C HIS A 146 7.81 -13.05 -1.45
N LEU A 147 7.38 -11.97 -2.12
CA LEU A 147 5.97 -11.63 -2.24
C LEU A 147 5.14 -12.75 -2.87
N LYS A 148 5.65 -13.38 -3.94
CA LYS A 148 4.99 -14.55 -4.57
C LYS A 148 4.82 -15.70 -3.58
N THR A 149 5.88 -16.04 -2.84
CA THR A 149 5.83 -17.08 -1.81
C THR A 149 4.76 -16.79 -0.75
N MET A 150 4.67 -15.53 -0.29
CA MET A 150 3.63 -15.12 0.68
C MET A 150 2.22 -15.25 0.11
N ILE A 151 2.00 -14.90 -1.18
CA ILE A 151 0.71 -15.05 -1.85
C ILE A 151 0.31 -16.53 -1.90
N GLU A 152 1.22 -17.40 -2.36
CA GLU A 152 1.00 -18.84 -2.50
C GLU A 152 0.76 -19.52 -1.15
N ALA A 153 1.48 -19.12 -0.12
CA ALA A 153 1.32 -19.62 1.26
C ALA A 153 0.12 -18.99 2.00
N ARG A 154 -0.50 -17.94 1.44
CA ARG A 154 -1.58 -17.16 2.07
C ARG A 154 -1.19 -16.62 3.45
N GLU A 155 -0.01 -16.05 3.55
CA GLU A 155 0.56 -15.51 4.78
C GLU A 155 0.40 -13.99 4.89
N GLY A 156 0.51 -13.49 6.12
CA GLY A 156 0.46 -12.05 6.41
C GLY A 156 -0.81 -11.39 5.87
N PRO A 157 -0.70 -10.39 4.97
CA PRO A 157 -1.84 -9.71 4.35
C PRO A 157 -2.76 -10.60 3.51
N PHE A 158 -2.25 -11.77 3.07
CA PHE A 158 -2.98 -12.73 2.24
C PHE A 158 -3.72 -13.79 3.05
N LYS A 159 -3.64 -13.74 4.38
CA LYS A 159 -4.38 -14.66 5.25
C LYS A 159 -5.88 -14.48 5.05
N LEU A 160 -6.59 -15.59 4.89
CA LEU A 160 -8.03 -15.58 4.66
C LEU A 160 -8.78 -14.80 5.76
N GLY A 161 -9.66 -13.89 5.36
CA GLY A 161 -10.49 -13.09 6.25
C GLY A 161 -9.77 -11.92 6.93
N ILE A 162 -8.47 -11.72 6.72
CA ILE A 162 -7.72 -10.65 7.40
C ILE A 162 -8.13 -9.26 6.93
N VAL A 163 -8.36 -9.08 5.62
CA VAL A 163 -8.79 -7.80 5.03
C VAL A 163 -10.15 -7.39 5.58
N GLU A 164 -11.10 -8.34 5.60
CA GLU A 164 -12.45 -8.14 6.12
C GLU A 164 -12.42 -7.79 7.61
N THR A 165 -11.58 -8.48 8.39
CA THR A 165 -11.41 -8.21 9.84
C THR A 165 -10.93 -6.78 10.09
N TYR A 166 -9.92 -6.31 9.36
CA TYR A 166 -9.43 -4.94 9.48
C TYR A 166 -10.47 -3.92 9.00
N TYR A 167 -11.20 -4.23 7.93
CA TYR A 167 -12.24 -3.34 7.45
C TYR A 167 -13.40 -3.21 8.45
N GLN A 168 -13.83 -4.29 9.09
CA GLN A 168 -14.84 -4.26 10.14
C GLN A 168 -14.38 -3.41 11.32
N ARG A 169 -13.13 -3.52 11.76
CA ARG A 169 -12.55 -2.67 12.82
C ARG A 169 -12.59 -1.18 12.41
N TYR A 170 -12.21 -0.87 11.17
CA TYR A 170 -12.27 0.49 10.64
C TYR A 170 -13.69 1.04 10.66
N MET A 171 -14.68 0.29 10.19
CA MET A 171 -16.07 0.71 10.16
C MET A 171 -16.64 0.94 11.56
N ALA A 172 -16.33 0.07 12.52
CA ALA A 172 -16.76 0.23 13.91
C ALA A 172 -16.21 1.53 14.54
N ALA A 173 -14.95 1.86 14.29
CA ALA A 173 -14.33 3.09 14.79
C ALA A 173 -14.89 4.35 14.11
N ASP A 174 -15.18 4.31 12.81
CA ASP A 174 -15.78 5.43 12.08
C ASP A 174 -17.20 5.74 12.56
N VAL A 175 -18.00 4.72 12.86
CA VAL A 175 -19.33 4.87 13.48
C VAL A 175 -19.21 5.50 14.86
N ALA A 176 -18.30 5.02 15.72
CA ALA A 176 -18.09 5.56 17.06
C ALA A 176 -17.70 7.05 17.05
N LYS A 177 -16.80 7.46 16.13
CA LYS A 177 -16.43 8.87 15.95
C LYS A 177 -17.62 9.75 15.54
N LYS A 178 -18.46 9.29 14.62
CA LYS A 178 -19.65 10.01 14.17
C LYS A 178 -20.73 10.14 15.24
N THR A 179 -20.81 9.18 16.16
CA THR A 179 -21.77 9.18 17.27
C THR A 179 -21.32 10.12 18.41
N ASN A 180 -20.02 10.11 18.73
CA ASN A 180 -19.45 10.95 19.78
C ASN A 180 -19.24 12.43 19.36
N GLY A 181 -19.21 12.73 18.07
CA GLY A 181 -19.08 14.10 17.55
C GLY A 181 -20.41 14.84 17.37
N LYS A 182 -21.53 14.29 17.82
CA LYS A 182 -22.87 14.88 17.79
C LYS A 182 -23.36 15.38 19.16
N VAL A 183 -22.43 15.79 20.04
CA VAL A 183 -22.77 16.48 21.31
C VAL A 183 -22.39 17.94 21.20
#